data_ccd865cf18b05924eb5884d1c91c2839
#
_entry.id   ccd865cf18b05924eb5884d1c91c2839
#
_cell.length_a   1.000
_cell.length_b   1.000
_cell.length_c   1.000
_cell.angle_alpha   90.00
_cell.angle_beta   90.00
_cell.angle_gamma   90.00
#
_symmetry.space_group_name_H-M   'P 1'
#
loop_
_entity.id
_entity.type
_entity.pdbx_description
1 polymer ?
#
loop_
_entity_poly.entity_id
_entity_poly.type
_entity_poly.pdbx_seq_one_letter_code
_entity_poly.pdbx_strand_id
1 'polypeptide(L)' 'MENELVLKNNLKEARAKKQISQRELAEMVGVSRNTISSIETGQFNPTAKLALIICIALDKELFYF' A
#
# COMPACT_ATOMS: atom_id res chain seq x y z
N MET A 1 3.10 12.40 9.73
CA MET A 1 2.62 12.29 11.07
C MET A 1 2.18 10.91 11.37
N GLU A 2 1.27 10.81 12.32
CA GLU A 2 0.76 9.52 12.70
C GLU A 2 0.10 8.78 11.57
N ASN A 3 -0.60 9.50 10.70
CA ASN A 3 -1.24 8.86 9.57
C ASN A 3 -0.24 8.20 8.63
N GLU A 4 0.92 8.83 8.47
CA GLU A 4 1.95 8.26 7.62
C GLU A 4 2.50 6.97 8.21
N LEU A 5 2.71 6.96 9.53
CA LEU A 5 3.22 5.77 10.18
C LEU A 5 2.21 4.63 10.12
N VAL A 6 0.93 4.96 10.31
CA VAL A 6 -0.12 3.96 10.24
C VAL A 6 -0.21 3.38 8.83
N LEU A 7 -0.17 4.24 7.81
CA LEU A 7 -0.23 3.79 6.43
C LEU A 7 0.92 2.85 6.12
N LYS A 8 2.12 3.24 6.50
CA LYS A 8 3.31 2.45 6.25
C LYS A 8 3.20 1.06 6.85
N ASN A 9 2.82 1.01 8.11
CA ASN A 9 2.74 -0.26 8.82
C ASN A 9 1.60 -1.13 8.28
N ASN A 10 0.46 -0.51 8.02
CA ASN A 10 -0.71 -1.26 7.61
C ASN A 10 -0.56 -1.84 6.21
N LEU A 11 0.08 -1.12 5.30
CA LEU A 11 0.24 -1.61 3.95
C LEU A 11 1.12 -2.86 3.93
N LYS A 12 2.25 -2.80 4.61
CA LYS A 12 3.15 -3.95 4.67
C LYS A 12 2.46 -5.14 5.31
N GLU A 13 1.74 -4.88 6.39
CA GLU A 13 1.05 -5.95 7.10
C GLU A 13 -0.07 -6.56 6.26
N ALA A 14 -0.84 -5.73 5.59
CA ALA A 14 -1.93 -6.21 4.75
C ALA A 14 -1.39 -7.04 3.59
N ARG A 15 -0.27 -6.60 3.01
CA ARG A 15 0.34 -7.33 1.93
C ARG A 15 0.85 -8.69 2.42
N ALA A 16 1.46 -8.70 3.60
CA ALA A 16 1.98 -9.93 4.16
C ALA A 16 0.85 -10.93 4.44
N LYS A 17 -0.28 -10.44 4.90
CA LYS A 17 -1.42 -11.33 5.16
C LYS A 17 -1.96 -11.94 3.89
N LYS A 18 -1.83 -11.23 2.77
CA LYS A 18 -2.23 -11.79 1.47
C LYS A 18 -1.13 -12.62 0.84
N GLN A 19 0.05 -12.64 1.46
CA GLN A 19 1.18 -13.42 0.98
C GLN A 19 1.60 -13.02 -0.43
N ILE A 20 1.59 -11.74 -0.69
CA ILE A 20 2.05 -11.21 -1.98
C ILE A 20 3.25 -10.30 -1.76
N SER A 21 4.13 -10.27 -2.77
CA SER A 21 5.33 -9.46 -2.72
C SER A 21 5.02 -8.02 -3.07
N GLN A 22 5.97 -7.13 -2.81
CA GLN A 22 5.87 -5.74 -3.25
C GLN A 22 5.70 -5.68 -4.77
N ARG A 23 6.43 -6.53 -5.48
CA ARG A 23 6.36 -6.56 -6.92
C ARG A 23 4.99 -6.99 -7.41
N GLU A 24 4.45 -8.02 -6.78
CA GLU A 24 3.12 -8.49 -7.16
C GLU A 24 2.06 -7.42 -6.94
N LEU A 25 2.12 -6.76 -5.80
CA LEU A 25 1.16 -5.69 -5.53
C LEU A 25 1.33 -4.56 -6.54
N ALA A 26 2.57 -4.19 -6.84
CA ALA A 26 2.82 -3.12 -7.81
C ALA A 26 2.20 -3.46 -9.16
N GLU A 27 2.35 -4.70 -9.61
CA GLU A 27 1.75 -5.12 -10.87
C GLU A 27 0.23 -5.08 -10.81
N MET A 28 -0.33 -5.46 -9.68
CA MET A 28 -1.79 -5.47 -9.54
C MET A 28 -2.39 -4.07 -9.63
N VAL A 29 -1.69 -3.08 -9.12
CA VAL A 29 -2.23 -1.72 -9.07
C VAL A 29 -1.65 -0.80 -10.13
N GLY A 30 -0.71 -1.30 -10.94
CA GLY A 30 -0.23 -0.54 -12.09
C GLY A 30 0.84 0.49 -11.76
N VAL A 31 1.67 0.25 -10.75
CA VAL A 31 2.76 1.16 -10.42
C VAL A 31 4.05 0.35 -10.33
N SER A 32 5.17 1.04 -10.15
CA SER A 32 6.45 0.36 -9.99
C SER A 32 6.60 -0.22 -8.58
N ARG A 33 7.46 -1.22 -8.47
CA ARG A 33 7.77 -1.78 -7.15
C ARG A 33 8.35 -0.71 -6.23
N ASN A 34 9.15 0.19 -6.79
CA ASN A 34 9.72 1.28 -5.98
C ASN A 34 8.64 2.16 -5.38
N THR A 35 7.55 2.38 -6.10
CA THR A 35 6.44 3.14 -5.56
C THR A 35 5.85 2.45 -4.33
N ILE A 36 5.62 1.14 -4.41
CA ILE A 36 5.09 0.40 -3.27
C ILE A 36 6.07 0.46 -2.11
N SER A 37 7.36 0.24 -2.38
CA SER A 37 8.37 0.30 -1.34
C SER A 37 8.39 1.67 -0.67
N SER A 38 8.29 2.74 -1.44
CA SER A 38 8.32 4.09 -0.91
C SER A 38 7.09 4.38 -0.05
N ILE A 39 5.94 3.84 -0.41
CA ILE A 39 4.74 3.99 0.40
C ILE A 39 4.94 3.27 1.74
N GLU A 40 5.47 2.07 1.70
CA GLU A 40 5.65 1.28 2.91
C GLU A 40 6.67 1.89 3.86
N THR A 41 7.64 2.61 3.33
CA THR A 41 8.64 3.27 4.17
C THR A 41 8.24 4.68 4.57
N GLY A 42 7.12 5.18 4.07
CA GLY A 42 6.66 6.52 4.40
C GLY A 42 7.29 7.63 3.59
N GLN A 43 8.07 7.29 2.57
CA GLN A 43 8.72 8.30 1.73
C GLN A 43 7.78 8.89 0.69
N PHE A 44 6.70 8.21 0.41
CA PHE A 44 5.73 8.64 -0.59
C PHE A 44 4.33 8.38 -0.09
N ASN A 45 3.49 9.41 -0.10
CA ASN A 45 2.09 9.26 0.27
C ASN A 45 1.27 9.10 -1.00
N PRO A 46 0.52 8.01 -1.13
CA PRO A 46 -0.27 7.78 -2.32
C PRO A 46 -1.39 8.79 -2.42
N THR A 47 -1.81 9.08 -3.65
CA THR A 47 -3.02 9.86 -3.86
C THR A 47 -4.22 9.06 -3.36
N ALA A 48 -5.33 9.73 -3.17
CA ALA A 48 -6.56 9.05 -2.74
C ALA A 48 -6.94 7.96 -3.75
N LYS A 49 -6.76 8.24 -5.04
CA LYS A 49 -7.08 7.27 -6.08
C LYS A 49 -6.21 6.03 -5.95
N LEU A 50 -4.91 6.23 -5.79
CA LEU A 50 -3.99 5.09 -5.66
C LEU A 50 -4.26 4.31 -4.39
N ALA A 51 -4.52 5.01 -3.29
CA ALA A 51 -4.84 4.35 -2.04
C ALA A 51 -6.08 3.48 -2.18
N LEU A 52 -7.09 3.98 -2.88
CA LEU A 52 -8.31 3.20 -3.10
C LEU A 52 -8.02 1.96 -3.95
N ILE A 53 -7.21 2.10 -4.99
CA ILE A 53 -6.87 0.96 -5.83
C ILE A 53 -6.11 -0.09 -5.03
N ILE A 54 -5.20 0.35 -4.16
CA ILE A 54 -4.46 -0.56 -3.30
C ILE A 54 -5.42 -1.28 -2.35
N CYS A 55 -6.38 -0.56 -1.79
CA CYS A 55 -7.36 -1.19 -0.89
C CYS A 55 -8.15 -2.26 -1.61
N ILE A 56 -8.55 -1.99 -2.84
CA ILE A 56 -9.29 -2.97 -3.63
C ILE A 56 -8.42 -4.20 -3.89
N ALA A 57 -7.17 -3.98 -4.25
CA ALA A 57 -6.25 -5.09 -4.53
C ALA A 57 -6.02 -5.95 -3.31
N LEU A 58 -5.98 -5.35 -2.12
CA LEU A 58 -5.72 -6.06 -0.88
C LEU A 58 -6.98 -6.44 -0.13
N ASP A 59 -8.15 -6.11 -0.69
CA ASP A 59 -9.43 -6.46 -0.10
C ASP A 59 -9.58 -5.81 1.27
N LYS A 60 -9.15 -4.56 1.39
CA LYS A 60 -9.23 -3.79 2.62
C LYS A 60 -10.04 -2.53 2.40
N GLU A 61 -10.54 -1.97 3.48
CA GLU A 61 -11.28 -0.73 3.41
C GLU A 61 -10.32 0.44 3.43
N LEU A 62 -10.73 1.54 2.82
CA LEU A 62 -9.86 2.68 2.65
C LEU A 62 -9.33 3.19 3.99
N PHE A 63 -10.20 3.28 4.99
CA PHE A 63 -9.78 3.81 6.28
C PHE A 63 -8.88 2.85 7.06
N TYR A 64 -8.62 1.66 6.51
CA TYR A 64 -7.66 0.75 7.11
C TYR A 64 -6.31 1.42 7.27
N PHE A 65 -5.99 2.33 6.35
CA PHE A 65 -4.78 3.09 6.47
C PHE A 65 -4.99 4.21 7.48
#